data_310bf55c38fdb09d71d193067df238e5
#
_entry.id   310bf55c38fdb09d71d193067df238e5
#
_cell.length_a   1.000
_cell.length_b   1.000
_cell.length_c   1.000
_cell.angle_alpha   90.00
_cell.angle_beta   90.00
_cell.angle_gamma   90.00
#
_symmetry.space_group_name_H-M   'P 1'
#
loop_
_entity.id
_entity.type
_entity.pdbx_description
1 polymer ?
#
loop_
_entity_poly.entity_id
_entity_poly.type
_entity_poly.pdbx_seq_one_letter_code
_entity_poly.pdbx_strand_id
1 'polypeptide(L)'
;MSVPIVATTALYYTAQPRPVFCKDAASTVAADLPKVKEAILEIIENDMEKRGDGTSLYGTLIRLAWHASGTYAAADDSGGSNGARMRFNPEASWGANAGLGVARQALEPVKAKFPHLSYADLYTYAGVVAVEEAGGPQIPYATGRTDFDDGATSPPDGRLPDADKGSRPKTIQHVRDIFYRMGFNDQEIVALLGAHAMGRCHTDRSGYWCVVSSSTKQPSDGIG
;
A
#
# COMPACT_ATOMS: atom_id res chain seq x y z
N MET A 1 -9.46 40.39 -4.32
CA MET A 1 -9.25 40.02 -2.90
C MET A 1 -8.95 38.54 -2.89
N SER A 2 -7.68 38.20 -2.76
CA SER A 2 -7.21 36.81 -2.79
C SER A 2 -7.23 36.25 -1.36
N VAL A 3 -8.02 35.26 -1.11
CA VAL A 3 -8.01 34.50 0.17
C VAL A 3 -6.92 33.44 0.07
N PRO A 4 -5.98 33.33 1.00
CA PRO A 4 -4.91 32.35 0.92
C PRO A 4 -5.42 30.96 1.24
N ILE A 5 -5.26 30.04 0.28
CA ILE A 5 -5.62 28.62 0.33
C ILE A 5 -4.79 27.81 1.37
N VAL A 6 -3.79 28.42 1.97
CA VAL A 6 -2.81 27.73 2.85
C VAL A 6 -3.31 27.48 4.28
N ALA A 7 -4.37 28.16 4.72
CA ALA A 7 -4.82 28.06 6.12
C ALA A 7 -5.75 26.86 6.43
N THR A 8 -6.36 26.25 5.41
CA THR A 8 -7.38 25.20 5.63
C THR A 8 -6.78 23.79 5.78
N THR A 9 -5.61 23.54 5.22
CA THR A 9 -4.95 22.22 5.26
C THR A 9 -4.31 21.93 6.62
N ALA A 10 -3.88 22.96 7.35
CA ALA A 10 -3.26 22.81 8.67
C ALA A 10 -4.28 22.47 9.78
N LEU A 11 -5.52 22.88 9.64
CA LEU A 11 -6.58 22.64 10.63
C LEU A 11 -7.14 21.21 10.59
N TYR A 12 -7.10 20.54 9.43
CA TYR A 12 -7.59 19.16 9.31
C TYR A 12 -6.64 18.14 9.97
N TYR A 13 -5.35 18.44 10.05
CA TYR A 13 -4.33 17.55 10.64
C TYR A 13 -4.32 17.57 12.18
N THR A 14 -4.91 18.57 12.82
CA THR A 14 -4.88 18.72 14.28
C THR A 14 -6.04 18.07 15.02
N ALA A 15 -7.08 17.59 14.32
CA ALA A 15 -8.32 17.07 14.93
C ALA A 15 -8.41 15.55 15.00
N GLN A 16 -7.40 14.80 14.52
CA GLN A 16 -7.39 13.33 14.64
C GLN A 16 -6.90 12.94 16.05
N PRO A 17 -7.61 12.08 16.78
CA PRO A 17 -7.10 11.53 18.04
C PRO A 17 -5.80 10.77 17.75
N ARG A 18 -4.71 11.23 18.35
CA ARG A 18 -3.42 10.54 18.20
C ARG A 18 -3.54 9.14 18.81
N PRO A 19 -3.19 8.08 18.08
CA PRO A 19 -3.14 6.75 18.68
C PRO A 19 -2.19 6.78 19.88
N VAL A 20 -2.62 6.15 20.97
CA VAL A 20 -1.81 6.02 22.19
C VAL A 20 -0.71 4.99 21.91
N PHE A 21 0.46 5.46 21.51
CA PHE A 21 1.62 4.60 21.29
C PHE A 21 2.35 4.36 22.62
N CYS A 22 2.81 3.12 22.83
CA CYS A 22 3.77 2.79 23.89
C CYS A 22 5.09 3.55 23.64
N LYS A 23 5.39 4.57 24.45
CA LYS A 23 6.44 5.56 24.16
C LYS A 23 7.86 4.96 24.05
N ASP A 24 8.17 3.91 24.79
CA ASP A 24 9.56 3.41 24.88
C ASP A 24 9.94 2.49 23.72
N ALA A 25 9.06 1.60 23.28
CA ALA A 25 9.29 0.75 22.12
C ALA A 25 9.29 1.54 20.80
N ALA A 26 8.40 2.52 20.67
CA ALA A 26 8.34 3.40 19.50
C ALA A 26 9.60 4.23 19.30
N SER A 27 10.29 4.61 20.37
CA SER A 27 11.55 5.38 20.33
C SER A 27 12.71 4.58 19.72
N THR A 28 12.86 3.30 20.12
CA THR A 28 13.92 2.43 19.59
C THR A 28 13.68 2.11 18.10
N VAL A 29 12.45 1.78 17.72
CA VAL A 29 12.09 1.49 16.33
C VAL A 29 12.30 2.72 15.45
N ALA A 30 11.91 3.91 15.91
CA ALA A 30 12.10 5.14 15.16
C ALA A 30 13.58 5.46 14.90
N ALA A 31 14.46 5.14 15.86
CA ALA A 31 15.92 5.34 15.71
C ALA A 31 16.55 4.41 14.66
N ASP A 32 15.93 3.26 14.38
CA ASP A 32 16.44 2.30 13.40
C ASP A 32 15.89 2.53 11.97
N LEU A 33 14.87 3.39 11.79
CA LEU A 33 14.27 3.63 10.47
C LEU A 33 15.27 3.95 9.35
N PRO A 34 16.34 4.74 9.55
CA PRO A 34 17.35 4.95 8.50
C PRO A 34 18.02 3.65 8.06
N LYS A 35 18.37 2.77 8.99
CA LYS A 35 18.97 1.46 8.67
C LYS A 35 17.97 0.50 8.03
N VAL A 36 16.70 0.56 8.44
CA VAL A 36 15.61 -0.20 7.81
C VAL A 36 15.42 0.27 6.37
N LYS A 37 15.48 1.58 6.11
CA LYS A 37 15.44 2.15 4.76
C LYS A 37 16.55 1.60 3.90
N GLU A 38 17.79 1.65 4.35
CA GLU A 38 18.95 1.09 3.64
C GLU A 38 18.75 -0.39 3.30
N ALA A 39 18.27 -1.19 4.25
CA ALA A 39 18.02 -2.61 4.01
C ALA A 39 16.88 -2.87 3.01
N ILE A 40 15.85 -2.01 2.97
CA ILE A 40 14.78 -2.09 1.95
C ILE A 40 15.33 -1.72 0.57
N LEU A 41 16.18 -0.68 0.48
CA LEU A 41 16.81 -0.27 -0.77
C LEU A 41 17.72 -1.38 -1.33
N GLU A 42 18.53 -2.02 -0.48
CA GLU A 42 19.34 -3.18 -0.87
C GLU A 42 18.51 -4.30 -1.51
N ILE A 43 17.32 -4.58 -0.98
CA ILE A 43 16.41 -5.58 -1.56
C ILE A 43 15.89 -5.13 -2.92
N ILE A 44 15.53 -3.85 -3.06
CA ILE A 44 15.02 -3.29 -4.32
C ILE A 44 16.09 -3.36 -5.39
N GLU A 45 17.32 -2.95 -5.08
CA GLU A 45 18.45 -2.98 -5.99
C GLU A 45 18.78 -4.41 -6.44
N ASN A 46 18.89 -5.34 -5.51
CA ASN A 46 19.12 -6.76 -5.80
C ASN A 46 18.03 -7.38 -6.67
N ASP A 47 16.76 -6.99 -6.48
CA ASP A 47 15.66 -7.46 -7.32
C ASP A 47 15.73 -6.88 -8.73
N MET A 48 16.07 -5.59 -8.86
CA MET A 48 16.26 -4.94 -10.16
C MET A 48 17.38 -5.59 -10.97
N GLU A 49 18.52 -5.86 -10.34
CA GLU A 49 19.65 -6.55 -10.98
C GLU A 49 19.27 -7.94 -11.48
N LYS A 50 18.55 -8.71 -10.65
CA LYS A 50 18.07 -10.05 -11.00
C LYS A 50 17.09 -10.06 -12.17
N ARG A 51 16.22 -9.05 -12.24
CA ARG A 51 15.23 -8.93 -13.33
C ARG A 51 15.89 -8.56 -14.65
N GLY A 52 16.84 -7.63 -14.62
CA GLY A 52 17.57 -7.17 -15.81
C GLY A 52 16.71 -6.49 -16.90
N ASP A 53 15.42 -6.27 -16.62
CA ASP A 53 14.43 -5.72 -17.57
C ASP A 53 14.03 -4.27 -17.22
N GLY A 54 14.74 -3.64 -16.28
CA GLY A 54 14.47 -2.27 -15.80
C GLY A 54 13.25 -2.14 -14.87
N THR A 55 12.61 -3.25 -14.51
CA THR A 55 11.53 -3.24 -13.51
C THR A 55 12.06 -3.43 -12.10
N SER A 56 11.27 -3.02 -11.10
CA SER A 56 11.66 -3.09 -9.70
C SER A 56 10.49 -3.49 -8.79
N LEU A 57 10.81 -3.71 -7.51
CA LEU A 57 9.82 -3.95 -6.47
C LEU A 57 9.02 -2.70 -6.06
N TYR A 58 9.36 -1.47 -6.51
CA TYR A 58 8.70 -0.26 -6.06
C TYR A 58 7.17 -0.35 -6.09
N GLY A 59 6.60 -0.62 -7.26
CA GLY A 59 5.15 -0.75 -7.42
C GLY A 59 4.54 -1.85 -6.55
N THR A 60 5.25 -2.96 -6.37
CA THR A 60 4.78 -4.09 -5.56
C THR A 60 4.80 -3.77 -4.06
N LEU A 61 5.79 -3.03 -3.56
CA LEU A 61 5.86 -2.57 -2.17
C LEU A 61 4.82 -1.48 -1.89
N ILE A 62 4.59 -0.55 -2.81
CA ILE A 62 3.50 0.44 -2.69
C ILE A 62 2.16 -0.28 -2.62
N ARG A 63 1.93 -1.28 -3.49
CA ARG A 63 0.71 -2.08 -3.46
C ARG A 63 0.56 -2.88 -2.16
N LEU A 64 1.65 -3.43 -1.61
CA LEU A 64 1.62 -4.12 -0.31
C LEU A 64 1.15 -3.17 0.80
N ALA A 65 1.74 -1.98 0.90
CA ALA A 65 1.39 -0.98 1.90
C ALA A 65 -0.07 -0.53 1.76
N TRP A 66 -0.54 -0.32 0.52
CA TRP A 66 -1.92 0.02 0.23
C TRP A 66 -2.88 -1.10 0.64
N HIS A 67 -2.64 -2.35 0.22
CA HIS A 67 -3.53 -3.47 0.52
C HIS A 67 -3.55 -3.82 2.01
N ALA A 68 -2.42 -3.65 2.72
CA ALA A 68 -2.38 -3.79 4.17
C ALA A 68 -3.21 -2.72 4.91
N SER A 69 -3.37 -1.53 4.32
CA SER A 69 -4.07 -0.39 4.92
C SER A 69 -5.51 -0.24 4.42
N GLY A 70 -5.78 -0.61 3.18
CA GLY A 70 -7.02 -0.31 2.44
C GLY A 70 -8.28 -1.00 2.97
N THR A 71 -8.14 -1.92 3.90
CA THR A 71 -9.27 -2.57 4.59
C THR A 71 -9.87 -1.72 5.70
N TYR A 72 -9.26 -0.59 6.06
CA TYR A 72 -9.70 0.29 7.15
C TYR A 72 -11.11 0.85 6.93
N ALA A 73 -11.90 0.92 7.99
CA ALA A 73 -13.20 1.56 8.01
C ALA A 73 -13.27 2.58 9.16
N ALA A 74 -13.49 3.85 8.81
CA ALA A 74 -13.49 4.96 9.76
C ALA A 74 -14.72 4.95 10.70
N ALA A 75 -15.78 4.23 10.32
CA ALA A 75 -17.02 4.19 11.10
C ALA A 75 -16.90 3.36 12.39
N ASP A 76 -16.07 2.32 12.38
CA ASP A 76 -15.93 1.35 13.47
C ASP A 76 -14.46 1.04 13.82
N ASP A 77 -13.52 1.76 13.21
CA ASP A 77 -12.06 1.62 13.39
C ASP A 77 -11.55 0.20 13.10
N SER A 78 -12.25 -0.55 12.25
CA SER A 78 -11.92 -1.92 11.89
C SER A 78 -11.01 -2.01 10.67
N GLY A 79 -10.27 -3.12 10.53
CA GLY A 79 -9.33 -3.33 9.42
C GLY A 79 -8.04 -2.50 9.56
N GLY A 80 -7.49 -2.09 8.42
CA GLY A 80 -6.28 -1.27 8.35
C GLY A 80 -4.99 -2.03 8.58
N SER A 81 -3.88 -1.31 8.61
CA SER A 81 -2.53 -1.88 8.64
C SER A 81 -2.12 -2.48 9.98
N ASN A 82 -2.77 -2.07 11.08
CA ASN A 82 -2.44 -2.62 12.40
C ASN A 82 -2.77 -4.12 12.46
N GLY A 83 -1.87 -4.92 13.00
CA GLY A 83 -2.00 -6.37 13.07
C GLY A 83 -1.29 -7.13 11.95
N ALA A 84 -0.94 -6.49 10.82
CA ALA A 84 -0.31 -7.13 9.65
C ALA A 84 -1.02 -8.43 9.24
N ARG A 85 -2.35 -8.42 9.21
CA ARG A 85 -3.22 -9.60 9.03
C ARG A 85 -3.01 -10.31 7.69
N MET A 86 -2.50 -9.60 6.67
CA MET A 86 -2.18 -10.21 5.36
C MET A 86 -1.15 -11.36 5.45
N ARG A 87 -0.46 -11.53 6.59
CA ARG A 87 0.39 -12.70 6.85
C ARG A 87 -0.41 -14.00 6.96
N PHE A 88 -1.69 -13.91 7.30
CA PHE A 88 -2.57 -15.01 7.64
C PHE A 88 -3.78 -15.11 6.72
N ASN A 89 -4.36 -16.29 6.64
CA ASN A 89 -5.69 -16.43 6.06
C ASN A 89 -6.75 -15.85 7.02
N PRO A 90 -7.84 -15.27 6.49
CA PRO A 90 -8.23 -15.29 5.08
C PRO A 90 -7.53 -14.22 4.20
N GLU A 91 -6.98 -13.12 4.74
CA GLU A 91 -6.44 -12.00 3.94
C GLU A 91 -5.33 -12.43 2.96
N ALA A 92 -4.45 -13.35 3.39
CA ALA A 92 -3.36 -13.85 2.54
C ALA A 92 -3.85 -14.46 1.23
N SER A 93 -5.06 -15.04 1.23
CA SER A 93 -5.65 -15.76 0.11
C SER A 93 -6.71 -14.98 -0.68
N TRP A 94 -7.04 -13.76 -0.28
CA TRP A 94 -7.99 -12.93 -1.05
C TRP A 94 -7.48 -12.68 -2.46
N GLY A 95 -8.38 -12.75 -3.45
CA GLY A 95 -8.05 -12.47 -4.84
C GLY A 95 -7.43 -11.07 -5.04
N ALA A 96 -7.91 -10.07 -4.29
CA ALA A 96 -7.34 -8.73 -4.30
C ALA A 96 -5.86 -8.70 -3.88
N ASN A 97 -5.40 -9.65 -3.05
CA ASN A 97 -4.02 -9.74 -2.56
C ASN A 97 -3.14 -10.68 -3.40
N ALA A 98 -3.63 -11.16 -4.54
CA ALA A 98 -2.87 -12.01 -5.45
C ALA A 98 -1.52 -11.38 -5.82
N GLY A 99 -0.44 -12.15 -5.76
CA GLY A 99 0.93 -11.72 -6.06
C GLY A 99 1.64 -10.93 -4.95
N LEU A 100 0.95 -10.50 -3.86
CA LEU A 100 1.60 -9.78 -2.76
C LEU A 100 2.46 -10.68 -1.86
N GLY A 101 2.37 -11.99 -1.98
CA GLY A 101 3.30 -12.92 -1.36
C GLY A 101 4.76 -12.65 -1.74
N VAL A 102 5.02 -12.21 -2.98
CA VAL A 102 6.36 -11.81 -3.44
C VAL A 102 6.92 -10.65 -2.62
N ALA A 103 6.13 -9.60 -2.41
CA ALA A 103 6.55 -8.45 -1.61
C ALA A 103 6.79 -8.84 -0.14
N ARG A 104 5.91 -9.66 0.44
CA ARG A 104 6.06 -10.13 1.82
C ARG A 104 7.34 -10.94 1.99
N GLN A 105 7.60 -11.88 1.08
CA GLN A 105 8.82 -12.71 1.09
C GLN A 105 10.10 -11.86 0.89
N ALA A 106 10.06 -10.85 0.02
CA ALA A 106 11.20 -9.96 -0.19
C ALA A 106 11.58 -9.17 1.06
N LEU A 107 10.63 -8.90 1.97
CA LEU A 107 10.87 -8.17 3.21
C LEU A 107 11.32 -9.04 4.39
N GLU A 108 11.28 -10.37 4.27
CA GLU A 108 11.71 -11.27 5.36
C GLU A 108 13.17 -11.07 5.81
N PRO A 109 14.16 -10.82 4.92
CA PRO A 109 15.51 -10.51 5.34
C PRO A 109 15.60 -9.22 6.20
N VAL A 110 14.78 -8.20 5.88
CA VAL A 110 14.71 -6.98 6.70
C VAL A 110 14.11 -7.30 8.06
N LYS A 111 13.03 -8.07 8.11
CA LYS A 111 12.42 -8.50 9.36
C LYS A 111 13.38 -9.29 10.24
N ALA A 112 14.18 -10.18 9.66
CA ALA A 112 15.19 -10.95 10.37
C ALA A 112 16.29 -10.04 10.95
N LYS A 113 16.69 -8.99 10.22
CA LYS A 113 17.69 -8.01 10.66
C LYS A 113 17.16 -7.06 11.76
N PHE A 114 15.85 -6.77 11.73
CA PHE A 114 15.16 -5.88 12.69
C PHE A 114 13.96 -6.57 13.35
N PRO A 115 14.18 -7.57 14.21
CA PRO A 115 13.11 -8.41 14.77
C PRO A 115 12.11 -7.63 15.65
N HIS A 116 12.52 -6.51 16.22
CA HIS A 116 11.68 -5.62 17.04
C HIS A 116 10.73 -4.73 16.21
N LEU A 117 10.99 -4.57 14.92
CA LEU A 117 10.08 -3.85 14.01
C LEU A 117 8.87 -4.75 13.69
N SER A 118 7.64 -4.26 13.92
CA SER A 118 6.44 -5.03 13.56
C SER A 118 6.33 -5.23 12.04
N TYR A 119 5.72 -6.31 11.59
CA TYR A 119 5.38 -6.47 10.17
C TYR A 119 4.44 -5.36 9.69
N ALA A 120 3.54 -4.91 10.55
CA ALA A 120 2.62 -3.80 10.25
C ALA A 120 3.38 -2.50 9.93
N ASP A 121 4.40 -2.18 10.71
CA ASP A 121 5.28 -1.05 10.41
C ASP A 121 6.18 -1.34 9.19
N LEU A 122 6.76 -2.51 9.08
CA LEU A 122 7.62 -2.87 7.95
C LEU A 122 6.88 -2.76 6.60
N TYR A 123 5.66 -3.29 6.49
CA TYR A 123 4.89 -3.25 5.24
C TYR A 123 4.52 -1.82 4.84
N THR A 124 4.08 -1.01 5.79
CA THR A 124 3.72 0.38 5.52
C THR A 124 4.95 1.24 5.25
N TYR A 125 6.04 1.04 5.97
CA TYR A 125 7.29 1.78 5.74
C TYR A 125 7.95 1.42 4.40
N ALA A 126 7.89 0.17 3.99
CA ALA A 126 8.38 -0.24 2.67
C ALA A 126 7.66 0.50 1.53
N GLY A 127 6.37 0.79 1.68
CA GLY A 127 5.63 1.65 0.74
C GLY A 127 6.11 3.09 0.75
N VAL A 128 6.39 3.67 1.92
CA VAL A 128 6.97 5.02 2.05
C VAL A 128 8.31 5.10 1.34
N VAL A 129 9.23 4.19 1.67
CA VAL A 129 10.56 4.11 1.03
C VAL A 129 10.43 3.99 -0.49
N ALA A 130 9.54 3.12 -0.96
CA ALA A 130 9.33 2.91 -2.40
C ALA A 130 8.83 4.17 -3.12
N VAL A 131 7.96 4.97 -2.50
CA VAL A 131 7.49 6.24 -3.09
C VAL A 131 8.60 7.27 -3.12
N GLU A 132 9.32 7.46 -2.01
CA GLU A 132 10.40 8.44 -1.91
C GLU A 132 11.53 8.17 -2.90
N GLU A 133 11.99 6.92 -2.98
CA GLU A 133 13.08 6.53 -3.88
C GLU A 133 12.68 6.54 -5.36
N ALA A 134 11.41 6.37 -5.66
CA ALA A 134 10.90 6.55 -7.02
C ALA A 134 10.80 8.03 -7.45
N GLY A 135 11.29 8.95 -6.62
CA GLY A 135 11.26 10.41 -6.88
C GLY A 135 10.01 11.11 -6.36
N GLY A 136 9.23 10.45 -5.52
CA GLY A 136 8.08 11.03 -4.84
C GLY A 136 8.48 11.99 -3.69
N PRO A 137 7.50 12.64 -3.07
CA PRO A 137 7.74 13.53 -1.94
C PRO A 137 8.15 12.73 -0.69
N GLN A 138 8.82 13.41 0.24
CA GLN A 138 9.02 12.86 1.59
C GLN A 138 7.68 12.67 2.29
N ILE A 139 7.48 11.48 2.85
CA ILE A 139 6.25 11.10 3.54
C ILE A 139 6.52 11.01 5.04
N PRO A 140 5.91 11.85 5.88
CA PRO A 140 6.02 11.71 7.32
C PRO A 140 5.56 10.33 7.77
N TYR A 141 6.39 9.63 8.52
CA TYR A 141 6.11 8.28 8.98
C TYR A 141 6.17 8.16 10.49
N ALA A 142 5.25 7.42 11.07
CA ALA A 142 5.23 7.09 12.48
C ALA A 142 5.15 5.57 12.67
N THR A 143 5.99 5.05 13.55
CA THR A 143 5.99 3.66 14.00
C THR A 143 5.04 3.43 15.17
N GLY A 144 4.84 2.17 15.56
CA GLY A 144 4.07 1.80 16.76
C GLY A 144 2.87 0.91 16.47
N ARG A 145 2.75 0.44 15.21
CA ARG A 145 1.78 -0.62 14.89
C ARG A 145 2.23 -1.93 15.52
N THR A 146 1.26 -2.74 15.91
CA THR A 146 1.50 -4.06 16.49
C THR A 146 1.13 -5.16 15.51
N ASP A 147 1.70 -6.32 15.69
CA ASP A 147 1.33 -7.52 14.91
C ASP A 147 0.31 -8.34 15.68
N PHE A 148 -0.61 -8.98 14.97
CA PHE A 148 -1.46 -10.03 15.51
C PHE A 148 -0.83 -11.39 15.28
N ASP A 149 -1.26 -12.37 16.07
CA ASP A 149 -0.74 -13.73 16.00
C ASP A 149 -1.48 -14.62 14.99
N ASP A 150 -2.65 -14.15 14.54
CA ASP A 150 -3.52 -14.88 13.60
C ASP A 150 -4.38 -13.92 12.74
N GLY A 151 -5.19 -14.52 11.85
CA GLY A 151 -6.15 -13.84 11.00
C GLY A 151 -7.58 -13.75 11.53
N ALA A 152 -7.84 -14.12 12.80
CA ALA A 152 -9.20 -14.20 13.35
C ALA A 152 -9.95 -12.85 13.32
N THR A 153 -9.23 -11.75 13.40
CA THR A 153 -9.79 -10.39 13.35
C THR A 153 -9.73 -9.75 11.98
N SER A 154 -9.50 -10.53 10.93
CA SER A 154 -9.54 -10.02 9.56
C SER A 154 -10.93 -9.45 9.24
N PRO A 155 -10.99 -8.26 8.63
CA PRO A 155 -12.27 -7.71 8.19
C PRO A 155 -12.88 -8.57 7.08
N PRO A 156 -14.15 -8.36 6.71
CA PRO A 156 -14.75 -9.03 5.57
C PRO A 156 -13.97 -8.79 4.26
N ASP A 157 -13.91 -9.78 3.38
CA ASP A 157 -13.42 -9.58 2.01
C ASP A 157 -14.30 -8.57 1.25
N GLY A 158 -13.75 -7.99 0.18
CA GLY A 158 -14.43 -6.98 -0.63
C GLY A 158 -14.22 -5.54 -0.17
N ARG A 159 -13.37 -5.29 0.83
CA ARG A 159 -12.99 -3.93 1.24
C ARG A 159 -11.91 -3.29 0.37
N LEU A 160 -11.24 -4.05 -0.49
CA LEU A 160 -10.28 -3.54 -1.47
C LEU A 160 -10.99 -3.31 -2.82
N PRO A 161 -10.54 -2.32 -3.63
CA PRO A 161 -11.24 -1.97 -4.86
C PRO A 161 -11.02 -3.03 -5.95
N ASP A 162 -12.08 -3.33 -6.69
CA ASP A 162 -11.99 -4.05 -7.95
C ASP A 162 -11.43 -3.14 -9.06
N ALA A 163 -10.81 -3.73 -10.07
CA ALA A 163 -10.25 -2.98 -11.19
C ALA A 163 -11.32 -2.34 -12.08
N ASP A 164 -12.45 -3.02 -12.27
CA ASP A 164 -13.57 -2.55 -13.09
C ASP A 164 -14.91 -3.14 -12.60
N LYS A 165 -15.99 -2.40 -12.79
CA LYS A 165 -17.36 -2.80 -12.45
C LYS A 165 -18.25 -2.88 -13.69
N GLY A 166 -17.67 -3.07 -14.90
CA GLY A 166 -18.37 -3.25 -16.16
C GLY A 166 -18.90 -1.96 -16.80
N SER A 167 -18.82 -0.81 -16.12
CA SER A 167 -19.11 0.49 -16.72
C SER A 167 -18.47 1.61 -15.92
N ARG A 168 -18.11 2.71 -16.59
CA ARG A 168 -17.48 3.88 -15.97
C ARG A 168 -18.27 4.42 -14.77
N PRO A 169 -19.60 4.64 -14.82
CA PRO A 169 -20.34 5.12 -13.64
C PRO A 169 -20.27 4.17 -12.45
N LYS A 170 -20.39 2.86 -12.69
CA LYS A 170 -20.30 1.85 -11.64
C LYS A 170 -18.91 1.77 -11.03
N THR A 171 -17.88 1.87 -11.84
CA THR A 171 -16.49 1.88 -11.37
C THR A 171 -16.19 3.12 -10.52
N ILE A 172 -16.64 4.32 -10.95
CA ILE A 172 -16.50 5.55 -10.17
C ILE A 172 -17.22 5.43 -8.81
N GLN A 173 -18.45 4.94 -8.81
CA GLN A 173 -19.20 4.76 -7.56
C GLN A 173 -18.50 3.76 -6.63
N HIS A 174 -18.07 2.63 -7.17
CA HIS A 174 -17.33 1.62 -6.40
C HIS A 174 -16.04 2.18 -5.76
N VAL A 175 -15.27 2.94 -6.52
CA VAL A 175 -14.06 3.60 -5.99
C VAL A 175 -14.43 4.54 -4.84
N ARG A 176 -15.46 5.38 -5.02
CA ARG A 176 -15.92 6.26 -3.94
C ARG A 176 -16.37 5.49 -2.71
N ASP A 177 -17.15 4.43 -2.87
CA ASP A 177 -17.63 3.61 -1.74
C ASP A 177 -16.46 3.02 -0.93
N ILE A 178 -15.43 2.54 -1.61
CA ILE A 178 -14.23 1.99 -0.98
C ILE A 178 -13.47 3.08 -0.19
N PHE A 179 -13.18 4.20 -0.83
CA PHE A 179 -12.34 5.24 -0.21
C PHE A 179 -13.09 6.12 0.80
N TYR A 180 -14.38 6.40 0.58
CA TYR A 180 -15.22 7.11 1.55
C TYR A 180 -15.38 6.32 2.84
N ARG A 181 -15.46 4.97 2.78
CA ARG A 181 -15.41 4.12 3.97
C ARG A 181 -14.16 4.38 4.80
N MET A 182 -13.03 4.67 4.15
CA MET A 182 -11.76 4.97 4.82
C MET A 182 -11.69 6.42 5.34
N GLY A 183 -12.61 7.29 4.93
CA GLY A 183 -12.65 8.71 5.31
C GLY A 183 -12.02 9.66 4.31
N PHE A 184 -11.61 9.21 3.13
CA PHE A 184 -11.03 10.05 2.07
C PHE A 184 -12.11 10.80 1.27
N ASN A 185 -11.78 11.99 0.81
CA ASN A 185 -12.59 12.78 -0.13
C ASN A 185 -12.13 12.56 -1.60
N ASP A 186 -12.89 13.09 -2.56
CA ASP A 186 -12.61 12.90 -4.00
C ASP A 186 -11.21 13.39 -4.43
N GLN A 187 -10.71 14.49 -3.86
CA GLN A 187 -9.38 15.01 -4.19
C GLN A 187 -8.28 14.06 -3.69
N GLU A 188 -8.42 13.55 -2.48
CA GLU A 188 -7.50 12.56 -1.90
C GLU A 188 -7.54 11.23 -2.67
N ILE A 189 -8.73 10.79 -3.10
CA ILE A 189 -8.90 9.61 -3.94
C ILE A 189 -8.11 9.73 -5.23
N VAL A 190 -8.23 10.87 -5.93
CA VAL A 190 -7.50 11.11 -7.18
C VAL A 190 -6.00 11.07 -6.95
N ALA A 191 -5.51 11.68 -5.87
CA ALA A 191 -4.09 11.65 -5.51
C ALA A 191 -3.60 10.23 -5.24
N LEU A 192 -4.35 9.44 -4.46
CA LEU A 192 -4.01 8.05 -4.14
C LEU A 192 -4.03 7.14 -5.37
N LEU A 193 -4.98 7.33 -6.27
CA LEU A 193 -5.04 6.57 -7.53
C LEU A 193 -3.84 6.84 -8.44
N GLY A 194 -3.16 7.96 -8.27
CA GLY A 194 -1.89 8.27 -8.94
C GLY A 194 -0.79 7.21 -8.72
N ALA A 195 -0.89 6.40 -7.67
CA ALA A 195 0.02 5.27 -7.43
C ALA A 195 0.05 4.26 -8.59
N HIS A 196 -1.01 4.18 -9.41
CA HIS A 196 -1.04 3.33 -10.62
C HIS A 196 -0.12 3.81 -11.75
N ALA A 197 0.51 4.98 -11.63
CA ALA A 197 1.62 5.38 -12.50
C ALA A 197 2.91 4.57 -12.24
N MET A 198 2.97 3.85 -11.10
CA MET A 198 4.11 3.05 -10.66
C MET A 198 3.87 1.56 -10.91
N GLY A 199 4.92 0.88 -11.39
CA GLY A 199 4.85 -0.56 -11.60
C GLY A 199 4.19 -0.98 -12.91
N ARG A 200 3.80 -2.25 -12.99
CA ARG A 200 3.13 -2.85 -14.15
C ARG A 200 2.18 -3.97 -13.73
N CYS A 201 1.26 -4.30 -14.62
CA CYS A 201 0.44 -5.51 -14.49
C CYS A 201 1.26 -6.78 -14.76
N HIS A 202 0.85 -7.89 -14.17
CA HIS A 202 1.46 -9.20 -14.35
C HIS A 202 0.38 -10.21 -14.66
N THR A 203 0.47 -10.89 -15.80
CA THR A 203 -0.53 -11.88 -16.26
C THR A 203 -0.66 -13.07 -15.32
N ASP A 204 0.45 -13.46 -14.68
CA ASP A 204 0.55 -14.59 -13.74
C ASP A 204 0.00 -14.28 -12.33
N ARG A 205 -0.33 -13.03 -12.03
CA ARG A 205 -0.73 -12.59 -10.69
C ARG A 205 -2.01 -11.79 -10.67
N SER A 206 -2.12 -10.76 -11.52
CA SER A 206 -3.28 -9.88 -11.58
C SER A 206 -4.28 -10.26 -12.68
N GLY A 207 -3.91 -11.16 -13.59
CA GLY A 207 -4.72 -11.52 -14.75
C GLY A 207 -4.80 -10.43 -15.83
N TYR A 208 -4.17 -9.27 -15.61
CA TYR A 208 -4.12 -8.18 -16.56
C TYR A 208 -2.75 -8.10 -17.22
N TRP A 209 -2.73 -7.73 -18.50
CA TRP A 209 -1.52 -7.36 -19.19
C TRP A 209 -1.74 -6.02 -19.92
N CYS A 210 -0.78 -5.13 -19.80
CA CYS A 210 -0.78 -3.89 -20.56
C CYS A 210 0.01 -4.11 -21.85
N VAL A 211 -0.65 -4.01 -22.99
CA VAL A 211 0.03 -3.79 -24.26
C VAL A 211 0.49 -2.34 -24.26
N VAL A 212 1.76 -2.08 -24.07
CA VAL A 212 2.34 -0.81 -24.50
C VAL A 212 2.30 -0.85 -26.04
N SER A 213 1.28 -0.21 -26.60
CA SER A 213 1.13 -0.08 -28.03
C SER A 213 2.23 0.80 -28.58
N SER A 214 3.32 0.19 -29.07
CA SER A 214 4.00 0.74 -30.22
C SER A 214 3.22 0.26 -31.44
N SER A 215 2.36 1.11 -31.94
CA SER A 215 1.73 1.06 -33.28
C SER A 215 1.79 -0.28 -34.03
N THR A 216 0.98 -1.27 -33.65
CA THR A 216 0.53 -2.34 -34.56
C THR A 216 -0.73 -3.00 -33.98
N LYS A 217 -1.74 -3.08 -34.79
CA LYS A 217 -3.07 -3.70 -34.65
C LYS A 217 -3.27 -4.64 -33.47
N GLN A 218 -4.32 -4.34 -32.66
CA GLN A 218 -4.94 -5.29 -31.74
C GLN A 218 -5.35 -6.56 -32.48
N PRO A 219 -5.11 -7.74 -31.92
CA PRO A 219 -5.97 -8.88 -32.21
C PRO A 219 -7.25 -8.69 -31.40
N SER A 220 -8.36 -8.55 -32.10
CA SER A 220 -9.68 -8.79 -31.54
C SER A 220 -9.71 -10.25 -31.15
N ASP A 221 -9.89 -10.55 -29.86
CA ASP A 221 -10.57 -11.77 -29.42
C ASP A 221 -10.12 -12.12 -28.00
N GLY A 222 -11.08 -12.19 -27.12
CA GLY A 222 -10.96 -12.92 -25.86
C GLY A 222 -11.16 -12.14 -24.57
N ILE A 223 -12.36 -11.55 -24.41
CA ILE A 223 -12.92 -11.35 -23.07
C ILE A 223 -13.71 -12.62 -22.77
N GLY A 224 -13.18 -13.41 -21.87
CA GLY A 224 -13.85 -14.50 -21.20
C GLY A 224 -13.75 -14.29 -19.69
#